data_f93c8b3cf41dfd5e47d386e91bca0d3c
#
_entry.id   f93c8b3cf41dfd5e47d386e91bca0d3c
#
_cell.length_a   1.000
_cell.length_b   1.000
_cell.length_c   1.000
_cell.angle_alpha   90.00
_cell.angle_beta   90.00
_cell.angle_gamma   90.00
#
_symmetry.space_group_name_H-M   'P 1'
#
loop_
_entity.id
_entity.type
_entity.pdbx_description
1 polymer ?
#
loop_
_entity_poly.entity_id
_entity_poly.type
_entity_poly.pdbx_seq_one_letter_code
_entity_poly.pdbx_strand_id
1 'polypeptide(L)' 'MKENEFKPCPFCGCADINLTEREHPYQEGKGYFLWCDKCGAKTDVYDTEKKAIKMWNRRSRQ' A
#
# COMPACT_ATOMS: atom_id res chain seq x y z
N MET A 1 -7.25 -4.94 16.90
CA MET A 1 -6.92 -5.09 15.48
C MET A 1 -6.11 -3.89 15.01
N LYS A 2 -5.06 -4.14 14.28
CA LYS A 2 -4.15 -3.08 13.86
C LYS A 2 -4.57 -2.54 12.51
N GLU A 3 -4.68 -1.23 12.42
CA GLU A 3 -5.09 -0.59 11.17
C GLU A 3 -4.01 -0.63 10.11
N ASN A 4 -2.76 -0.77 10.52
CA ASN A 4 -1.63 -0.79 9.60
C ASN A 4 -1.10 -2.20 9.33
N GLU A 5 -1.96 -3.19 9.47
CA GLU A 5 -1.57 -4.57 9.19
C GLU A 5 -1.70 -4.84 7.69
N PHE A 6 -0.63 -5.33 7.09
CA PHE A 6 -0.56 -5.57 5.66
C PHE A 6 -0.57 -7.04 5.34
N LYS A 7 -1.34 -7.42 4.34
CA LYS A 7 -1.31 -8.78 3.83
C LYS A 7 -0.09 -8.95 2.93
N PRO A 8 0.38 -10.17 2.72
CA PRO A 8 1.51 -10.40 1.84
C PRO A 8 1.26 -9.92 0.42
N CYS A 9 2.34 -9.69 -0.30
CA CYS A 9 2.24 -9.23 -1.69
C CYS A 9 1.46 -10.24 -2.52
N PRO A 10 0.47 -9.79 -3.30
CA PRO A 10 -0.33 -10.71 -4.11
C PRO A 10 0.43 -11.31 -5.29
N PHE A 11 1.60 -10.79 -5.58
CA PHE A 11 2.37 -11.26 -6.73
C PHE A 11 3.50 -12.18 -6.35
N CYS A 12 4.25 -11.86 -5.32
CA CYS A 12 5.39 -12.69 -4.92
C CYS A 12 5.22 -13.33 -3.55
N GLY A 13 4.18 -12.97 -2.81
CA GLY A 13 3.91 -13.54 -1.50
C GLY A 13 4.80 -13.03 -0.39
N CYS A 14 5.63 -12.02 -0.66
CA CYS A 14 6.53 -11.48 0.35
C CYS A 14 5.76 -10.63 1.35
N ALA A 15 6.09 -10.77 2.63
CA ALA A 15 5.43 -10.02 3.69
C ALA A 15 6.09 -8.67 3.96
N ASP A 16 7.19 -8.38 3.29
CA ASP A 16 7.92 -7.13 3.50
C ASP A 16 7.30 -6.01 2.68
N ILE A 17 6.21 -5.48 3.18
CA ILE A 17 5.47 -4.42 2.51
C ILE A 17 5.79 -3.10 3.19
N ASN A 18 5.99 -2.07 2.37
CA ASN A 18 6.34 -0.74 2.86
C ASN A 18 5.24 0.26 2.57
N LEU A 19 5.00 1.14 3.52
CA LEU A 19 4.07 2.25 3.37
C LEU A 19 4.90 3.51 3.19
N THR A 20 4.67 4.22 2.08
CA THR A 20 5.43 5.42 1.77
C THR A 20 4.49 6.59 1.59
N GLU A 21 4.92 7.74 2.07
CA GLU A 21 4.20 8.99 1.94
C GLU A 21 4.86 9.82 0.83
N ARG A 22 4.02 10.45 0.01
CA ARG A 22 4.52 11.34 -1.04
C ARG A 22 3.47 12.38 -1.36
N GLU A 23 3.87 13.36 -2.17
CA GLU A 23 2.93 14.37 -2.63
C GLU A 23 1.91 13.73 -3.57
N HIS A 24 0.64 14.04 -3.35
CA HIS A 24 -0.42 13.45 -4.16
C HIS A 24 -0.35 14.01 -5.58
N PRO A 25 -0.35 13.14 -6.62
CA PRO A 25 -0.20 13.60 -8.00
C PRO A 25 -1.42 14.33 -8.58
N TYR A 26 -2.60 14.14 -7.98
CA TYR A 26 -3.83 14.67 -8.56
C TYR A 26 -4.53 15.70 -7.68
N GLN A 27 -4.07 15.92 -6.47
CA GLN A 27 -4.70 16.88 -5.58
C GLN A 27 -3.67 17.41 -4.59
N GLU A 28 -4.01 18.51 -3.92
CA GLU A 28 -3.11 19.08 -2.94
C GLU A 28 -3.09 18.21 -1.70
N GLY A 29 -1.94 18.19 -1.04
CA GLY A 29 -1.76 17.41 0.15
C GLY A 29 -0.91 16.20 -0.10
N LYS A 30 -0.85 15.35 0.90
CA LYS A 30 0.01 14.17 0.84
C LYS A 30 -0.76 12.94 0.42
N GLY A 31 -0.06 12.05 -0.25
CA GLY A 31 -0.62 10.78 -0.65
C GLY A 31 0.19 9.64 -0.04
N TYR A 32 -0.42 8.46 -0.03
CA TYR A 32 0.20 7.28 0.58
C TYR A 32 0.04 6.10 -0.36
N PHE A 33 1.07 5.25 -0.39
CA PHE A 33 0.99 4.04 -1.21
C PHE A 33 1.82 2.95 -0.55
N LEU A 34 1.44 1.72 -0.85
CA LEU A 34 2.15 0.54 -0.37
C LEU A 34 2.90 -0.10 -1.52
N TRP A 35 4.05 -0.69 -1.21
CA TRP A 35 4.85 -1.34 -2.24
C TRP A 35 5.62 -2.50 -1.65
N CYS A 36 5.91 -3.46 -2.51
CA CYS A 36 6.67 -4.65 -2.14
C CYS A 36 8.13 -4.42 -2.49
N ASP A 37 9.00 -4.65 -1.51
CA ASP A 37 10.42 -4.41 -1.69
C ASP A 37 11.08 -5.49 -2.57
N LYS A 38 10.43 -6.61 -2.74
CA LYS A 38 10.99 -7.71 -3.51
C LYS A 38 10.68 -7.65 -4.99
N CYS A 39 9.41 -7.55 -5.33
CA CYS A 39 9.01 -7.59 -6.74
C CYS A 39 8.67 -6.22 -7.31
N GLY A 40 8.62 -5.19 -6.47
CA GLY A 40 8.34 -3.85 -6.93
C GLY A 40 6.88 -3.54 -7.16
N ALA A 41 5.98 -4.45 -6.83
CA ALA A 41 4.55 -4.18 -6.95
C ALA A 41 4.15 -3.06 -6.00
N LYS A 42 3.27 -2.19 -6.45
CA LYS A 42 2.84 -1.06 -5.63
C LYS A 42 1.41 -0.67 -5.95
N THR A 43 0.78 0.03 -5.01
CA THR A 43 -0.57 0.53 -5.21
C THR A 43 -0.55 1.91 -5.83
N ASP A 44 -1.74 2.40 -6.18
CA ASP A 44 -1.90 3.80 -6.53
C ASP A 44 -1.71 4.65 -5.28
N VAL A 45 -1.59 5.95 -5.49
CA VAL A 45 -1.45 6.89 -4.38
C VAL A 45 -2.84 7.26 -3.88
N TYR A 46 -3.04 7.10 -2.58
CA TYR A 46 -4.31 7.41 -1.92
C TYR A 46 -4.13 8.57 -0.95
N ASP A 47 -5.24 9.20 -0.61
CA ASP A 47 -5.20 10.38 0.24
C ASP A 47 -5.02 10.07 1.72
N THR A 48 -5.18 8.82 2.13
CA THR A 48 -4.97 8.41 3.52
C THR A 48 -4.24 7.08 3.57
N GLU A 49 -3.52 6.86 4.68
CA GLU A 49 -2.84 5.58 4.91
C GLU A 49 -3.85 4.45 4.98
N LYS A 50 -4.94 4.71 5.68
CA LYS A 50 -5.97 3.71 5.87
C LYS A 50 -6.53 3.21 4.55
N LYS A 51 -6.76 4.13 3.63
CA LYS A 51 -7.27 3.80 2.32
C LYS A 51 -6.27 2.98 1.51
N ALA A 52 -5.00 3.36 1.57
CA ALA A 52 -3.95 2.63 0.87
C ALA A 52 -3.85 1.20 1.39
N ILE A 53 -3.87 1.04 2.71
CA ILE A 53 -3.79 -0.27 3.34
C ILE A 53 -5.00 -1.12 2.95
N LYS A 54 -6.17 -0.53 2.98
CA LYS A 54 -7.40 -1.23 2.65
C LYS A 54 -7.35 -1.76 1.21
N MET A 55 -6.89 -0.92 0.30
CA MET A 55 -6.84 -1.33 -1.11
C MET A 55 -5.77 -2.38 -1.35
N TRP A 56 -4.66 -2.30 -0.64
CA TRP A 56 -3.64 -3.33 -0.73
C TRP A 56 -4.17 -4.67 -0.25
N ASN A 57 -4.81 -4.68 0.92
CA ASN A 57 -5.34 -5.90 1.50
C ASN A 57 -6.46 -6.50 0.65
N ARG A 58 -7.18 -5.64 -0.04
CA ARG A 58 -8.25 -6.10 -0.91
C ARG A 58 -7.71 -6.82 -2.13
N ARG A 59 -6.56 -6.40 -2.64
CA ARG A 59 -5.94 -7.05 -3.78
C ARG A 59 -5.25 -8.35 -3.40
N SER A 60 -4.77 -8.42 -2.19
CA SER A 60 -4.10 -9.62 -1.72
C SER A 60 -5.12 -10.71 -1.43
N ARG A 61 -4.90 -11.87 -2.02
CA ARG A 61 -5.81 -13.01 -1.85
C ARG A 61 -5.27 -14.06 -0.91
N GLN A 62 -4.18 -13.76 -0.25
CA GLN A 62 -3.56 -14.72 0.65
C GLN A 62 -3.92 -14.47 2.10
#